data_5d50e394cc2bcea7d0f3aee0d277c834
#
_entry.id   5d50e394cc2bcea7d0f3aee0d277c834
#
_cell.length_a   1.000
_cell.length_b   1.000
_cell.length_c   1.000
_cell.angle_alpha   90.00
_cell.angle_beta   90.00
_cell.angle_gamma   90.00
#
_symmetry.space_group_name_H-M   'P 1'
#
loop_
_entity.id
_entity.type
_entity.pdbx_description
1 polymer ?
#
loop_
_entity_poly.entity_id
_entity_poly.type
_entity_poly.pdbx_seq_one_letter_code
_entity_poly.pdbx_strand_id
1 'polypeptide(L)'
;MSQTVQDIQQTIVIEAPIQKVWDIVSTSEGIAAWFMPNDFQPIEGHEFHLQTPFGPSPCKVLKVEKPHLLSFSWDKDGWIVSFILKDLGDKTEFTLIHGGWGRADDILPKANEKQSVIRDRMAQGWTGILEKLRKVVTR
;
A
#
# COMPACT_ATOMS: atom_id res chain seq x y z
N MET A 1 -3.04 23.13 18.97
CA MET A 1 -3.91 22.26 18.17
C MET A 1 -3.06 21.25 17.42
N SER A 2 -3.47 20.00 17.43
CA SER A 2 -2.74 19.02 16.65
C SER A 2 -3.05 19.18 15.16
N GLN A 3 -2.05 18.94 14.32
CA GLN A 3 -2.20 19.00 12.87
C GLN A 3 -2.57 17.63 12.34
N THR A 4 -3.19 17.60 11.17
CA THR A 4 -3.43 16.35 10.44
C THR A 4 -2.07 15.72 10.08
N VAL A 5 -1.97 14.41 10.31
CA VAL A 5 -0.76 13.66 10.00
C VAL A 5 -0.60 13.58 8.48
N GLN A 6 0.61 13.85 8.00
CA GLN A 6 0.91 13.81 6.57
C GLN A 6 0.91 12.38 6.04
N ASP A 7 0.58 12.24 4.76
CA ASP A 7 0.66 10.96 4.07
C ASP A 7 2.08 10.40 4.13
N ILE A 8 2.17 9.09 4.23
CA ILE A 8 3.42 8.39 3.99
C ILE A 8 3.63 8.36 2.48
N GLN A 9 4.80 8.79 2.03
CA GLN A 9 5.16 8.71 0.61
C GLN A 9 6.58 8.19 0.50
N GLN A 10 6.76 7.08 -0.20
CA GLN A 10 8.08 6.47 -0.43
C GLN A 10 8.18 6.06 -1.89
N THR A 11 9.34 6.31 -2.48
CA THR A 11 9.61 5.99 -3.88
C THR A 11 10.86 5.12 -3.98
N ILE A 12 10.77 4.06 -4.77
CA ILE A 12 11.90 3.20 -5.11
C ILE A 12 11.97 3.01 -6.62
N VAL A 13 13.15 2.67 -7.12
CA VAL A 13 13.32 2.27 -8.52
C VAL A 13 13.51 0.76 -8.54
N ILE A 14 12.69 0.08 -9.33
CA ILE A 14 12.74 -1.37 -9.49
C ILE A 14 13.31 -1.66 -10.88
N GLU A 15 14.34 -2.49 -10.95
CA GLU A 15 15.01 -2.83 -12.22
C GLU A 15 14.25 -3.91 -12.97
N ALA A 16 13.04 -3.55 -13.42
CA ALA A 16 12.16 -4.41 -14.21
C ALA A 16 11.18 -3.53 -15.00
N PRO A 17 10.70 -4.00 -16.15
CA PRO A 17 9.70 -3.26 -16.93
C PRO A 17 8.40 -3.08 -16.17
N ILE A 18 7.69 -2.01 -16.48
CA ILE A 18 6.47 -1.63 -15.77
C ILE A 18 5.41 -2.75 -15.76
N GLN A 19 5.29 -3.50 -16.85
CA GLN A 19 4.31 -4.59 -16.91
C GLN A 19 4.61 -5.68 -15.90
N LYS A 20 5.89 -6.01 -15.71
CA LYS A 20 6.30 -7.01 -14.72
C LYS A 20 5.99 -6.57 -13.30
N VAL A 21 6.24 -5.29 -13.00
CA VAL A 21 5.91 -4.73 -11.68
C VAL A 21 4.40 -4.72 -11.49
N TRP A 22 3.65 -4.29 -12.49
CA TRP A 22 2.20 -4.24 -12.44
C TRP A 22 1.60 -5.63 -12.15
N ASP A 23 2.09 -6.67 -12.82
CA ASP A 23 1.59 -8.04 -12.62
C ASP A 23 1.80 -8.52 -11.19
N ILE A 24 2.82 -8.03 -10.50
CA ILE A 24 3.08 -8.39 -9.10
C ILE A 24 2.22 -7.56 -8.14
N VAL A 25 2.02 -6.27 -8.40
CA VAL A 25 1.30 -5.41 -7.46
C VAL A 25 -0.22 -5.41 -7.66
N SER A 26 -0.71 -5.99 -8.75
CA SER A 26 -2.13 -5.98 -9.09
C SER A 26 -2.77 -7.37 -9.13
N THR A 27 -2.15 -8.37 -8.51
CA THR A 27 -2.70 -9.72 -8.41
C THR A 27 -2.62 -10.20 -6.96
N SER A 28 -3.54 -11.11 -6.61
CA SER A 28 -3.57 -11.68 -5.26
C SER A 28 -2.27 -12.42 -4.93
N GLU A 29 -1.79 -13.26 -5.84
CA GLU A 29 -0.54 -13.99 -5.64
C GLU A 29 0.66 -13.05 -5.49
N GLY A 30 0.72 -12.03 -6.34
CA GLY A 30 1.80 -11.06 -6.30
C GLY A 30 1.81 -10.30 -4.99
N ILE A 31 0.68 -9.75 -4.58
CA ILE A 31 0.57 -8.99 -3.33
C ILE A 31 0.92 -9.88 -2.13
N ALA A 32 0.50 -11.14 -2.13
CA ALA A 32 0.84 -12.07 -1.05
C ALA A 32 2.35 -12.31 -0.95
N ALA A 33 3.06 -12.24 -2.07
CA ALA A 33 4.51 -12.51 -2.09
C ALA A 33 5.34 -11.40 -1.43
N TRP A 34 4.86 -10.15 -1.44
CA TRP A 34 5.63 -9.04 -0.88
C TRP A 34 4.91 -8.28 0.24
N PHE A 35 3.62 -8.46 0.39
CA PHE A 35 2.83 -7.71 1.38
C PHE A 35 2.12 -8.65 2.35
N MET A 36 0.89 -9.09 2.05
CA MET A 36 0.10 -9.95 2.94
C MET A 36 -0.78 -10.89 2.12
N PRO A 37 -1.13 -12.08 2.66
CA PRO A 37 -2.16 -12.92 2.03
C PRO A 37 -3.46 -12.13 1.89
N ASN A 38 -4.20 -12.36 0.79
CA ASN A 38 -5.36 -11.54 0.44
C ASN A 38 -6.26 -12.26 -0.57
N ASP A 39 -7.44 -11.68 -0.79
CA ASP A 39 -8.38 -12.11 -1.83
C ASP A 39 -8.61 -10.99 -2.86
N PHE A 40 -7.56 -10.21 -3.14
CA PHE A 40 -7.59 -9.07 -4.06
C PHE A 40 -7.92 -9.49 -5.49
N GLN A 41 -8.69 -8.63 -6.19
CA GLN A 41 -8.86 -8.68 -7.65
C GLN A 41 -8.77 -7.24 -8.19
N PRO A 42 -8.14 -7.02 -9.36
CA PRO A 42 -7.94 -5.67 -9.90
C PRO A 42 -9.20 -5.13 -10.59
N ILE A 43 -10.28 -5.05 -9.84
CA ILE A 43 -11.58 -4.59 -10.31
C ILE A 43 -12.06 -3.48 -9.40
N GLU A 44 -12.34 -2.30 -9.95
CA GLU A 44 -12.86 -1.17 -9.17
C GLU A 44 -14.16 -1.56 -8.48
N GLY A 45 -14.25 -1.23 -7.19
CA GLY A 45 -15.39 -1.57 -6.36
C GLY A 45 -15.29 -2.95 -5.68
N HIS A 46 -14.32 -3.78 -6.07
CA HIS A 46 -14.16 -5.10 -5.44
C HIS A 46 -13.77 -4.95 -3.98
N GLU A 47 -14.49 -5.64 -3.11
CA GLU A 47 -14.18 -5.69 -1.68
C GLU A 47 -13.27 -6.89 -1.43
N PHE A 48 -12.19 -6.67 -0.70
CA PHE A 48 -11.21 -7.72 -0.40
C PHE A 48 -10.69 -7.58 1.02
N HIS A 49 -9.89 -8.55 1.45
CA HIS A 49 -9.32 -8.57 2.80
C HIS A 49 -7.82 -8.78 2.73
N LEU A 50 -7.09 -8.06 3.59
CA LEU A 50 -5.68 -8.32 3.84
C LEU A 50 -5.60 -9.09 5.17
N GLN A 51 -4.87 -10.20 5.17
CA GLN A 51 -4.71 -11.02 6.37
C GLN A 51 -3.59 -10.44 7.22
N THR A 52 -3.94 -9.73 8.27
CA THR A 52 -2.98 -9.12 9.18
C THR A 52 -2.78 -9.99 10.41
N PRO A 53 -1.73 -9.75 11.23
CA PRO A 53 -1.58 -10.45 12.51
C PRO A 53 -2.77 -10.27 13.47
N PHE A 54 -3.58 -9.22 13.24
CA PHE A 54 -4.76 -8.93 14.06
C PHE A 54 -6.06 -9.46 13.43
N GLY A 55 -5.97 -10.23 12.34
CA GLY A 55 -7.11 -10.78 11.63
C GLY A 55 -7.33 -10.14 10.26
N PRO A 56 -8.41 -10.53 9.56
CA PRO A 56 -8.68 -9.96 8.24
C PRO A 56 -9.05 -8.49 8.33
N SER A 57 -8.43 -7.67 7.48
CA SER A 57 -8.67 -6.23 7.41
C SER A 57 -9.47 -5.94 6.15
N PRO A 58 -10.67 -5.35 6.24
CA PRO A 58 -11.50 -5.10 5.07
C PRO A 58 -10.95 -3.97 4.21
N CYS A 59 -10.94 -4.17 2.90
CA CYS A 59 -10.44 -3.22 1.93
C CYS A 59 -11.37 -3.13 0.75
N LYS A 60 -11.23 -2.06 -0.05
CA LYS A 60 -12.02 -1.90 -1.27
C LYS A 60 -11.16 -1.26 -2.35
N VAL A 61 -11.17 -1.84 -3.54
CA VAL A 61 -10.46 -1.28 -4.68
C VAL A 61 -11.17 0.00 -5.13
N LEU A 62 -10.45 1.12 -5.13
CA LEU A 62 -11.00 2.42 -5.49
C LEU A 62 -10.73 2.78 -6.94
N LYS A 63 -9.50 2.51 -7.43
CA LYS A 63 -9.10 2.89 -8.77
C LYS A 63 -8.08 1.92 -9.34
N VAL A 64 -8.26 1.56 -10.61
CA VAL A 64 -7.32 0.74 -11.37
C VAL A 64 -7.08 1.40 -12.71
N GLU A 65 -5.87 1.90 -12.94
CA GLU A 65 -5.45 2.47 -14.22
C GLU A 65 -4.17 1.73 -14.66
N LYS A 66 -4.36 0.61 -15.30
CA LYS A 66 -3.26 -0.25 -15.76
C LYS A 66 -2.37 0.47 -16.77
N PRO A 67 -1.03 0.41 -16.63
CA PRO A 67 -0.24 -0.18 -15.55
C PRO A 67 0.32 0.87 -14.58
N HIS A 68 -0.35 2.00 -14.40
CA HIS A 68 0.21 3.18 -13.74
C HIS A 68 -0.32 3.45 -12.33
N LEU A 69 -1.56 3.05 -12.03
CA LEU A 69 -2.18 3.44 -10.76
C LEU A 69 -3.08 2.34 -10.22
N LEU A 70 -2.91 2.03 -8.94
CA LEU A 70 -3.81 1.19 -8.17
C LEU A 70 -4.03 1.85 -6.81
N SER A 71 -5.30 2.07 -6.45
CA SER A 71 -5.66 2.62 -5.14
C SER A 71 -6.70 1.74 -4.46
N PHE A 72 -6.59 1.59 -3.15
CA PHE A 72 -7.60 0.89 -2.36
C PHE A 72 -7.74 1.53 -0.98
N SER A 73 -8.94 1.41 -0.40
CA SER A 73 -9.16 1.76 1.00
C SER A 73 -8.71 0.59 1.87
N TRP A 74 -8.10 0.90 3.01
CA TRP A 74 -7.60 -0.11 3.94
C TRP A 74 -8.25 0.09 5.29
N ASP A 75 -9.03 -0.92 5.71
CA ASP A 75 -9.74 -0.92 6.98
C ASP A 75 -10.83 0.17 7.05
N LYS A 76 -11.35 0.41 8.25
CA LYS A 76 -12.47 1.33 8.48
C LYS A 76 -12.03 2.72 8.92
N ASP A 77 -10.73 2.95 9.06
CA ASP A 77 -10.19 4.19 9.61
C ASP A 77 -9.94 5.27 8.56
N GLY A 78 -10.37 5.03 7.32
CA GLY A 78 -10.23 5.99 6.25
C GLY A 78 -8.89 5.97 5.54
N TRP A 79 -8.05 4.99 5.81
CA TRP A 79 -6.77 4.87 5.12
C TRP A 79 -6.96 4.58 3.64
N ILE A 80 -6.13 5.23 2.82
CA ILE A 80 -6.10 5.00 1.37
C ILE A 80 -4.65 4.72 1.01
N VAL A 81 -4.43 3.59 0.35
CA VAL A 81 -3.11 3.20 -0.13
C VAL A 81 -3.12 3.29 -1.65
N SER A 82 -2.10 3.93 -2.22
CA SER A 82 -1.97 4.07 -3.67
C SER A 82 -0.59 3.58 -4.11
N PHE A 83 -0.57 2.84 -5.21
CA PHE A 83 0.65 2.43 -5.90
C PHE A 83 0.70 3.18 -7.21
N ILE A 84 1.76 3.98 -7.42
CA ILE A 84 1.94 4.77 -8.64
C ILE A 84 3.20 4.27 -9.35
N LEU A 85 3.05 3.84 -10.59
CA LEU A 85 4.13 3.28 -11.39
C LEU A 85 4.45 4.21 -12.55
N LYS A 86 5.73 4.58 -12.67
CA LYS A 86 6.22 5.39 -13.77
C LYS A 86 7.18 4.55 -14.62
N ASP A 87 6.91 4.51 -15.93
CA ASP A 87 7.70 3.74 -16.87
C ASP A 87 9.02 4.47 -17.15
N LEU A 88 10.14 3.82 -16.85
CA LEU A 88 11.49 4.32 -17.13
C LEU A 88 12.18 3.46 -18.20
N GLY A 89 11.41 2.70 -19.00
CA GLY A 89 11.93 1.78 -20.01
C GLY A 89 12.15 0.40 -19.44
N ASP A 90 13.38 0.04 -19.14
CA ASP A 90 13.73 -1.25 -18.51
C ASP A 90 13.63 -1.22 -16.99
N LYS A 91 13.23 -0.08 -16.43
CA LYS A 91 13.06 0.12 -14.99
C LYS A 91 11.71 0.76 -14.72
N THR A 92 11.27 0.69 -13.47
CA THR A 92 10.01 1.30 -13.03
C THR A 92 10.24 2.09 -11.77
N GLU A 93 9.76 3.34 -11.75
CA GLU A 93 9.70 4.11 -10.51
C GLU A 93 8.39 3.76 -9.83
N PHE A 94 8.47 3.22 -8.63
CA PHE A 94 7.32 2.81 -7.83
C PHE A 94 7.18 3.75 -6.63
N THR A 95 6.03 4.41 -6.53
CA THR A 95 5.71 5.29 -5.40
C THR A 95 4.55 4.72 -4.61
N LEU A 96 4.77 4.59 -3.31
CA LEU A 96 3.72 4.25 -2.35
C LEU A 96 3.23 5.52 -1.69
N ILE A 97 1.91 5.68 -1.63
CA ILE A 97 1.27 6.71 -0.81
C ILE A 97 0.27 6.03 0.11
N HIS A 98 0.42 6.27 1.41
CA HIS A 98 -0.51 5.77 2.42
C HIS A 98 -1.06 6.98 3.18
N GLY A 99 -2.27 7.38 2.81
CA GLY A 99 -2.93 8.57 3.34
C GLY A 99 -4.20 8.22 4.11
N GLY A 100 -4.98 9.27 4.40
CA GLY A 100 -6.22 9.12 5.17
C GLY A 100 -5.98 9.14 6.67
N TRP A 101 -4.84 9.67 7.12
CA TRP A 101 -4.53 9.83 8.54
C TRP A 101 -5.38 10.94 9.15
N GLY A 102 -5.70 10.78 10.45
CA GLY A 102 -6.37 11.81 11.21
C GLY A 102 -5.39 12.78 11.86
N ARG A 103 -5.83 13.40 12.95
CA ARG A 103 -4.99 14.35 13.71
C ARG A 103 -3.93 13.60 14.50
N ALA A 104 -2.77 14.22 14.67
CA ALA A 104 -1.59 13.59 15.28
C ALA A 104 -1.87 12.99 16.67
N ASP A 105 -2.65 13.72 17.49
CA ASP A 105 -2.92 13.30 18.87
C ASP A 105 -4.18 12.45 19.04
N ASP A 106 -4.95 12.24 17.98
CA ASP A 106 -6.14 11.40 18.03
C ASP A 106 -5.71 9.93 18.19
N ILE A 107 -6.45 9.19 19.02
CA ILE A 107 -6.19 7.78 19.23
C ILE A 107 -6.82 6.97 18.10
N LEU A 108 -6.04 6.06 17.53
CA LEU A 108 -6.54 5.10 16.56
C LEU A 108 -7.16 3.94 17.35
N PRO A 109 -8.49 3.76 17.35
CA PRO A 109 -9.13 2.81 18.26
C PRO A 109 -8.60 1.38 18.20
N LYS A 110 -8.33 0.89 17.00
CA LYS A 110 -7.90 -0.50 16.80
C LYS A 110 -6.51 -0.78 17.39
N ALA A 111 -5.68 0.24 17.52
CA ALA A 111 -4.31 0.11 18.04
C ALA A 111 -4.14 0.73 19.41
N ASN A 112 -5.14 1.50 19.87
CA ASN A 112 -5.10 2.24 21.14
C ASN A 112 -3.84 3.12 21.26
N GLU A 113 -3.44 3.73 20.15
CA GLU A 113 -2.24 4.57 20.03
C GLU A 113 -2.55 5.83 19.20
N LYS A 114 -1.74 6.88 19.39
CA LYS A 114 -1.90 8.12 18.62
C LYS A 114 -1.64 7.91 17.13
N GLN A 115 -2.35 8.62 16.29
CA GLN A 115 -2.21 8.57 14.83
C GLN A 115 -0.76 8.78 14.40
N SER A 116 -0.07 9.77 15.00
CA SER A 116 1.33 10.06 14.67
C SER A 116 2.26 8.89 14.96
N VAL A 117 2.03 8.16 16.05
CA VAL A 117 2.84 7.00 16.45
C VAL A 117 2.62 5.85 15.46
N ILE A 118 1.38 5.57 15.12
CA ILE A 118 1.04 4.50 14.18
C ILE A 118 1.59 4.84 12.79
N ARG A 119 1.44 6.08 12.35
CA ARG A 119 1.97 6.54 11.06
C ARG A 119 3.47 6.29 10.95
N ASP A 120 4.23 6.61 12.00
CA ASP A 120 5.68 6.41 11.99
C ASP A 120 6.07 4.93 11.95
N ARG A 121 5.33 4.09 12.68
CA ARG A 121 5.53 2.63 12.61
C ARG A 121 5.24 2.09 11.22
N MET A 122 4.14 2.55 10.61
CA MET A 122 3.77 2.11 9.27
C MET A 122 4.79 2.58 8.24
N ALA A 123 5.33 3.80 8.38
CA ALA A 123 6.37 4.30 7.48
C ALA A 123 7.61 3.41 7.52
N GLN A 124 8.05 2.99 8.71
CA GLN A 124 9.18 2.07 8.85
C GLN A 124 8.85 0.70 8.26
N GLY A 125 7.65 0.21 8.49
CA GLY A 125 7.18 -1.06 7.93
C GLY A 125 7.18 -1.03 6.41
N TRP A 126 6.70 0.06 5.81
CA TRP A 126 6.67 0.20 4.35
C TRP A 126 8.06 0.15 3.73
N THR A 127 9.08 0.70 4.40
CA THR A 127 10.47 0.63 3.91
C THR A 127 10.90 -0.82 3.69
N GLY A 128 10.65 -1.70 4.66
CA GLY A 128 10.96 -3.11 4.55
C GLY A 128 10.10 -3.85 3.53
N ILE A 129 8.82 -3.50 3.47
CA ILE A 129 7.88 -4.10 2.52
C ILE A 129 8.29 -3.77 1.08
N LEU A 130 8.68 -2.52 0.81
CA LEU A 130 9.11 -2.11 -0.54
C LEU A 130 10.41 -2.79 -0.96
N GLU A 131 11.34 -3.03 -0.02
CA GLU A 131 12.55 -3.82 -0.32
C GLU A 131 12.18 -5.26 -0.69
N LYS A 132 11.19 -5.83 -0.03
CA LYS A 132 10.70 -7.16 -0.37
C LYS A 132 10.05 -7.17 -1.76
N LEU A 133 9.29 -6.13 -2.09
CA LEU A 133 8.72 -5.97 -3.43
C LEU A 133 9.82 -5.98 -4.49
N ARG A 134 10.87 -5.19 -4.28
CA ARG A 134 11.99 -5.12 -5.21
C ARG A 134 12.59 -6.51 -5.44
N LYS A 135 12.82 -7.27 -4.38
CA LYS A 135 13.38 -8.62 -4.45
C LYS A 135 12.45 -9.59 -5.17
N VAL A 136 11.15 -9.52 -4.91
CA VAL A 136 10.17 -10.40 -5.55
C VAL A 136 10.11 -10.15 -7.05
N VAL A 137 10.13 -8.88 -7.46
CA VAL A 137 10.03 -8.52 -8.89
C VAL A 137 11.31 -8.90 -9.65
N THR A 138 12.47 -8.78 -9.01
CA THR A 138 13.75 -8.95 -9.68
C THR A 138 14.37 -10.34 -9.50
N ARG A 139 13.63 -11.28 -8.96
CA ARG A 139 14.07 -12.68 -8.85
C ARG A 139 14.37 -13.28 -10.22
#